data_64bbd9328e9a932843404b49151a9c9a
#
_entry.id   64bbd9328e9a932843404b49151a9c9a
#
_cell.length_a   1.000
_cell.length_b   1.000
_cell.length_c   1.000
_cell.angle_alpha   90.00
_cell.angle_beta   90.00
_cell.angle_gamma   90.00
#
_symmetry.space_group_name_H-M   'P 1'
#
loop_
_entity.id
_entity.type
_entity.pdbx_description
1 polymer ?
#
loop_
_entity_poly.entity_id
_entity_poly.type
_entity_poly.pdbx_seq_one_letter_code
_entity_poly.pdbx_strand_id
1 'polypeptide(L)'
;VLFTAGIAFGGVGAIVAPSAVDALGLRWSLVVAGLLLPLVALLARPGLRRIDGASEPPSQALLAMTQVERLRALSPTTLEKLAARSVVSPVSGGEVIVHQGDPADRFYVIVSGDVEVSVDGTLVGVSSAGECFGETGLMRRAPRNATVRALTDGGVVAVDGQAFVDAVTGNAEAFGATARVIDGHSAEGLRPPGRDAPMG
;
A
#
# COMPACT_ATOMS: atom_id res chain seq x y z
N VAL A 1 6.24 4.87 24.39
CA VAL A 1 7.37 4.35 23.59
C VAL A 1 7.98 5.44 22.72
N LEU A 2 7.21 6.40 22.16
CA LEU A 2 7.75 7.51 21.35
C LEU A 2 8.55 8.56 22.14
N PHE A 3 8.26 8.73 23.44
CA PHE A 3 8.94 9.74 24.28
C PHE A 3 10.36 9.30 24.70
N THR A 4 10.62 7.99 24.75
CA THR A 4 11.94 7.44 25.15
C THR A 4 12.95 7.49 23.99
N ALA A 5 12.52 7.43 22.75
CA ALA A 5 13.39 7.52 21.58
C ALA A 5 13.97 8.93 21.38
N GLY A 6 13.20 9.97 21.68
CA GLY A 6 13.64 11.37 21.57
C GLY A 6 14.79 11.72 22.52
N ILE A 7 14.83 11.15 23.72
CA ILE A 7 15.87 11.41 24.73
C ILE A 7 17.20 10.72 24.35
N ALA A 8 17.14 9.54 23.73
CA ALA A 8 18.34 8.80 23.32
C ALA A 8 19.08 9.51 22.16
N PHE A 9 18.35 10.10 21.20
CA PHE A 9 18.96 10.83 20.09
C PHE A 9 19.56 12.18 20.53
N GLY A 10 18.97 12.86 21.52
CA GLY A 10 19.52 14.10 22.10
C GLY A 10 20.85 13.86 22.81
N GLY A 11 21.01 12.73 23.50
CA GLY A 11 22.23 12.38 24.24
C GLY A 11 23.44 12.10 23.34
N VAL A 12 23.25 11.42 22.23
CA VAL A 12 24.33 11.10 21.27
C VAL A 12 24.83 12.36 20.56
N GLY A 13 23.93 13.29 20.20
CA GLY A 13 24.29 14.56 19.61
C GLY A 13 25.16 15.44 20.52
N ALA A 14 24.87 15.45 21.82
CA ALA A 14 25.62 16.24 22.80
C ALA A 14 27.06 15.73 23.04
N ILE A 15 27.33 14.43 22.83
CA ILE A 15 28.66 13.84 23.01
C ILE A 15 29.52 13.98 21.75
N VAL A 16 28.92 13.92 20.57
CA VAL A 16 29.64 13.92 19.28
C VAL A 16 29.93 15.36 18.78
N ALA A 17 29.08 16.33 19.12
CA ALA A 17 29.20 17.70 18.64
C ALA A 17 30.52 18.41 19.03
N PRO A 18 31.02 18.33 20.28
CA PRO A 18 32.28 18.96 20.66
C PRO A 18 33.47 18.39 19.89
N SER A 19 33.56 17.07 19.78
CA SER A 19 34.67 16.37 19.11
C SER A 19 34.69 16.64 17.59
N ALA A 20 33.54 16.82 16.96
CA ALA A 20 33.45 17.17 15.54
C ALA A 20 33.87 18.62 15.26
N VAL A 21 33.59 19.54 16.19
CA VAL A 21 34.02 20.96 16.09
C VAL A 21 35.53 21.09 16.24
N ASP A 22 36.12 20.34 17.17
CA ASP A 22 37.57 20.35 17.40
C ASP A 22 38.35 19.74 16.22
N ALA A 23 37.79 18.72 15.56
CA ALA A 23 38.48 18.02 14.46
C ALA A 23 38.31 18.70 13.08
N LEU A 24 37.15 19.29 12.80
CA LEU A 24 36.78 19.82 11.49
C LEU A 24 36.68 21.36 11.43
N GLY A 25 36.71 22.01 12.58
CA GLY A 25 36.46 23.46 12.69
C GLY A 25 34.97 23.82 12.54
N LEU A 26 34.57 24.93 13.17
CA LEU A 26 33.16 25.35 13.26
C LEU A 26 32.45 25.47 11.91
N ARG A 27 33.13 25.94 10.87
CA ARG A 27 32.55 26.16 9.54
C ARG A 27 32.13 24.83 8.88
N TRP A 28 33.00 23.83 8.90
CA TRP A 28 32.74 22.53 8.29
C TRP A 28 31.74 21.69 9.09
N SER A 29 31.72 21.83 10.42
CA SER A 29 30.74 21.17 11.27
C SER A 29 29.32 21.66 10.98
N LEU A 30 29.13 22.96 10.71
CA LEU A 30 27.84 23.53 10.32
C LEU A 30 27.39 23.07 8.92
N VAL A 31 28.32 22.94 7.96
CA VAL A 31 28.02 22.43 6.62
C VAL A 31 27.59 20.96 6.69
N VAL A 32 28.32 20.13 7.44
CA VAL A 32 27.98 18.72 7.64
C VAL A 32 26.62 18.55 8.31
N ALA A 33 26.35 19.31 9.38
CA ALA A 33 25.06 19.30 10.05
C ALA A 33 23.91 19.76 9.13
N GLY A 34 24.15 20.81 8.32
CA GLY A 34 23.19 21.33 7.36
C GLY A 34 22.86 20.37 6.21
N LEU A 35 23.83 19.53 5.79
CA LEU A 35 23.62 18.53 4.76
C LEU A 35 23.05 17.21 5.29
N LEU A 36 23.30 16.88 6.55
CA LEU A 36 22.83 15.64 7.17
C LEU A 36 21.30 15.60 7.29
N LEU A 37 20.69 16.70 7.69
CA LEU A 37 19.22 16.78 7.86
C LEU A 37 18.46 16.55 6.55
N PRO A 38 18.76 17.22 5.42
CA PRO A 38 18.08 16.94 4.16
C PRO A 38 18.41 15.56 3.60
N LEU A 39 19.61 15.03 3.86
CA LEU A 39 19.96 13.67 3.47
C LEU A 39 19.13 12.63 4.24
N VAL A 40 19.01 12.78 5.56
CA VAL A 40 18.16 11.91 6.39
C VAL A 40 16.69 12.03 5.97
N ALA A 41 16.20 13.25 5.70
CA ALA A 41 14.85 13.47 5.19
C ALA A 41 14.64 12.82 3.81
N LEU A 42 15.65 12.84 2.94
CA LEU A 42 15.60 12.20 1.62
C LEU A 42 15.57 10.68 1.73
N LEU A 43 16.38 10.10 2.61
CA LEU A 43 16.43 8.65 2.86
C LEU A 43 15.19 8.14 3.62
N ALA A 44 14.56 8.99 4.45
CA ALA A 44 13.34 8.67 5.17
C ALA A 44 12.06 8.83 4.31
N ARG A 45 12.13 9.45 3.12
CA ARG A 45 10.98 9.66 2.23
C ARG A 45 10.13 8.42 1.97
N PRO A 46 10.67 7.22 1.67
CA PRO A 46 9.84 6.04 1.47
C PRO A 46 9.14 5.59 2.75
N GLY A 47 9.73 5.85 3.94
CA GLY A 47 9.11 5.55 5.23
C GLY A 47 8.05 6.58 5.63
N LEU A 48 8.26 7.87 5.35
CA LEU A 48 7.30 8.94 5.68
C LEU A 48 6.04 8.87 4.80
N ARG A 49 6.15 8.50 3.52
CA ARG A 49 4.97 8.31 2.66
C ARG A 49 4.00 7.25 3.18
N ARG A 50 4.48 6.27 3.96
CA ARG A 50 3.64 5.28 4.64
C ARG A 50 2.90 5.84 5.86
N ILE A 51 3.36 6.95 6.41
CA ILE A 51 2.81 7.57 7.63
C ILE A 51 1.80 8.66 7.29
N ASP A 52 1.97 9.39 6.19
CA ASP A 52 1.05 10.45 5.75
C ASP A 52 -0.33 9.92 5.34
N GLY A 53 -0.44 8.64 4.92
CA GLY A 53 -1.72 7.99 4.66
C GLY A 53 -2.59 7.72 5.90
N ALA A 54 -2.09 7.95 7.11
CA ALA A 54 -2.82 7.69 8.35
C ALA A 54 -3.79 8.82 8.77
N SER A 55 -3.87 9.91 8.02
CA SER A 55 -4.60 11.12 8.42
C SER A 55 -5.89 11.39 7.65
N GLU A 56 -6.32 10.50 6.74
CA GLU A 56 -7.59 10.66 6.04
C GLU A 56 -8.76 10.03 6.83
N PRO A 57 -9.93 10.69 6.85
CA PRO A 57 -11.04 10.22 7.65
C PRO A 57 -11.49 8.82 7.19
N PRO A 58 -11.85 7.91 8.12
CA PRO A 58 -12.30 6.55 7.81
C PRO A 58 -13.46 6.47 6.81
N SER A 59 -14.10 7.60 6.54
CA SER A 59 -15.15 7.75 5.54
C SER A 59 -14.70 7.49 4.09
N GLN A 60 -13.47 7.84 3.69
CA GLN A 60 -13.02 7.59 2.30
C GLN A 60 -12.72 6.12 2.06
N ALA A 61 -12.06 5.45 3.01
CA ALA A 61 -11.83 4.01 2.92
C ALA A 61 -13.16 3.23 2.89
N LEU A 62 -14.12 3.63 3.73
CA LEU A 62 -15.44 3.02 3.76
C LEU A 62 -16.19 3.23 2.43
N LEU A 63 -16.19 4.45 1.89
CA LEU A 63 -16.80 4.75 0.59
C LEU A 63 -16.17 3.93 -0.53
N ALA A 64 -14.84 3.83 -0.58
CA ALA A 64 -14.15 3.02 -1.58
C ALA A 64 -14.54 1.54 -1.47
N MET A 65 -14.60 1.00 -0.24
CA MET A 65 -14.98 -0.40 -0.01
C MET A 65 -16.43 -0.70 -0.42
N THR A 66 -17.36 0.24 -0.25
CA THR A 66 -18.76 0.05 -0.66
C THR A 66 -18.94 0.00 -2.18
N GLN A 67 -18.01 0.54 -2.94
CA GLN A 67 -18.03 0.47 -4.40
C GLN A 67 -17.54 -0.89 -4.94
N VAL A 68 -16.75 -1.62 -4.15
CA VAL A 68 -16.24 -2.94 -4.54
C VAL A 68 -17.36 -3.98 -4.45
N GLU A 69 -17.77 -4.51 -5.59
CA GLU A 69 -18.90 -5.47 -5.67
C GLU A 69 -18.66 -6.70 -4.78
N ARG A 70 -17.41 -7.15 -4.70
CA ARG A 70 -17.00 -8.31 -3.90
C ARG A 70 -17.13 -8.10 -2.39
N LEU A 71 -17.07 -6.86 -1.92
CA LEU A 71 -17.22 -6.52 -0.51
C LEU A 71 -18.69 -6.23 -0.12
N ARG A 72 -19.61 -6.12 -1.09
CA ARG A 72 -21.04 -5.86 -0.83
C ARG A 72 -21.72 -6.96 -0.04
N ALA A 73 -21.20 -8.17 -0.05
CA ALA A 73 -21.70 -9.27 0.77
C ALA A 73 -21.38 -9.13 2.27
N LEU A 74 -20.46 -8.23 2.62
CA LEU A 74 -20.10 -7.95 4.01
C LEU A 74 -21.13 -7.03 4.67
N SER A 75 -21.40 -7.26 5.95
CA SER A 75 -22.27 -6.38 6.71
C SER A 75 -21.67 -4.96 6.83
N PRO A 76 -22.49 -3.90 6.95
CA PRO A 76 -22.00 -2.54 7.15
C PRO A 76 -21.02 -2.42 8.34
N THR A 77 -21.31 -3.09 9.45
CA THR A 77 -20.45 -3.11 10.64
C THR A 77 -19.08 -3.76 10.36
N THR A 78 -19.06 -4.78 9.49
CA THR A 78 -17.79 -5.43 9.09
C THR A 78 -16.98 -4.50 8.19
N LEU A 79 -17.61 -3.81 7.25
CA LEU A 79 -16.96 -2.81 6.39
C LEU A 79 -16.38 -1.65 7.20
N GLU A 80 -17.11 -1.17 8.22
CA GLU A 80 -16.60 -0.14 9.15
C GLU A 80 -15.37 -0.62 9.91
N LYS A 81 -15.36 -1.87 10.40
CA LYS A 81 -14.19 -2.46 11.06
C LYS A 81 -12.99 -2.61 10.14
N LEU A 82 -13.22 -2.97 8.87
CA LEU A 82 -12.15 -3.04 7.86
C LEU A 82 -11.62 -1.64 7.53
N ALA A 83 -12.50 -0.66 7.34
CA ALA A 83 -12.12 0.72 7.10
C ALA A 83 -11.29 1.31 8.25
N ALA A 84 -11.64 0.99 9.50
CA ALA A 84 -10.89 1.41 10.68
C ALA A 84 -9.47 0.79 10.76
N ARG A 85 -9.22 -0.31 10.05
CA ARG A 85 -7.93 -1.00 9.96
C ARG A 85 -7.29 -0.86 8.57
N SER A 86 -7.63 0.17 7.85
CA SER A 86 -7.09 0.45 6.53
C SER A 86 -6.34 1.78 6.50
N VAL A 87 -5.49 1.94 5.50
CA VAL A 87 -4.76 3.17 5.23
C VAL A 87 -5.00 3.54 3.77
N VAL A 88 -5.44 4.78 3.54
CA VAL A 88 -5.52 5.35 2.20
C VAL A 88 -4.13 5.88 1.83
N SER A 89 -3.61 5.47 0.69
CA SER A 89 -2.27 5.87 0.23
C SER A 89 -2.35 6.35 -1.21
N PRO A 90 -1.79 7.53 -1.52
CA PRO A 90 -1.58 7.95 -2.90
C PRO A 90 -0.52 7.04 -3.55
N VAL A 91 -0.68 6.80 -4.84
CA VAL A 91 0.29 6.07 -5.67
C VAL A 91 0.63 6.90 -6.89
N SER A 92 1.89 6.85 -7.31
CA SER A 92 2.35 7.57 -8.51
C SER A 92 2.44 6.62 -9.69
N GLY A 93 2.19 7.12 -10.91
CA GLY A 93 2.36 6.33 -12.13
C GLY A 93 3.77 5.73 -12.21
N GLY A 94 3.85 4.43 -12.51
CA GLY A 94 5.09 3.65 -12.51
C GLY A 94 5.48 3.07 -11.14
N GLU A 95 4.82 3.44 -10.04
CA GLU A 95 5.10 2.90 -8.71
C GLU A 95 4.65 1.44 -8.60
N VAL A 96 5.52 0.57 -8.07
CA VAL A 96 5.16 -0.82 -7.76
C VAL A 96 4.52 -0.86 -6.38
N ILE A 97 3.27 -1.30 -6.33
CA ILE A 97 2.48 -1.40 -5.09
C ILE A 97 2.77 -2.70 -4.36
N VAL A 98 2.88 -3.81 -5.11
CA VAL A 98 3.28 -5.13 -4.60
C VAL A 98 4.17 -5.83 -5.61
N HIS A 99 5.14 -6.60 -5.14
CA HIS A 99 5.97 -7.47 -5.98
C HIS A 99 5.51 -8.92 -5.89
N GLN A 100 5.58 -9.62 -7.00
CA GLN A 100 5.42 -11.07 -7.02
C GLN A 100 6.46 -11.73 -6.11
N GLY A 101 6.04 -12.69 -5.30
CA GLY A 101 6.90 -13.39 -4.34
C GLY A 101 6.97 -12.75 -2.96
N ASP A 102 6.56 -11.49 -2.78
CA ASP A 102 6.52 -10.86 -1.47
C ASP A 102 5.50 -11.53 -0.54
N PRO A 103 5.67 -11.46 0.78
CA PRO A 103 4.66 -11.91 1.73
C PRO A 103 3.33 -11.17 1.52
N ALA A 104 2.21 -11.91 1.55
CA ALA A 104 0.88 -11.33 1.47
C ALA A 104 0.45 -10.88 2.87
N ASP A 105 0.53 -9.58 3.14
CA ASP A 105 0.21 -8.95 4.42
C ASP A 105 -0.99 -8.00 4.34
N ARG A 106 -1.42 -7.60 3.14
CA ARG A 106 -2.49 -6.62 2.91
C ARG A 106 -3.38 -6.99 1.74
N PHE A 107 -4.62 -6.51 1.80
CA PHE A 107 -5.58 -6.47 0.72
C PHE A 107 -5.68 -5.03 0.21
N TYR A 108 -5.87 -4.82 -1.07
CA TYR A 108 -5.89 -3.50 -1.68
C TYR A 108 -7.16 -3.25 -2.46
N VAL A 109 -7.73 -2.05 -2.31
CA VAL A 109 -8.86 -1.52 -3.10
C VAL A 109 -8.36 -0.31 -3.88
N ILE A 110 -8.61 -0.26 -5.18
CA ILE A 110 -8.25 0.86 -6.04
C ILE A 110 -9.33 1.95 -5.88
N VAL A 111 -8.93 3.12 -5.39
CA VAL A 111 -9.82 4.28 -5.21
C VAL A 111 -9.89 5.09 -6.48
N SER A 112 -8.74 5.30 -7.12
CA SER A 112 -8.59 6.07 -8.36
C SER A 112 -7.34 5.63 -9.11
N GLY A 113 -7.31 5.89 -10.43
CA GLY A 113 -6.23 5.47 -11.31
C GLY A 113 -6.37 4.03 -11.77
N ASP A 114 -5.39 3.61 -12.56
CA ASP A 114 -5.30 2.28 -13.14
C ASP A 114 -4.01 1.60 -12.71
N VAL A 115 -4.04 0.28 -12.57
CA VAL A 115 -2.87 -0.53 -12.25
C VAL A 115 -2.72 -1.66 -13.26
N GLU A 116 -1.49 -1.98 -13.63
CA GLU A 116 -1.16 -3.18 -14.39
C GLU A 116 -0.82 -4.34 -13.46
N VAL A 117 -1.22 -5.52 -13.87
CA VAL A 117 -0.90 -6.78 -13.16
C VAL A 117 -0.02 -7.62 -14.09
N SER A 118 1.15 -8.03 -13.60
CA SER A 118 2.10 -8.86 -14.34
C SER A 118 2.53 -10.07 -13.52
N VAL A 119 2.73 -11.20 -14.21
CA VAL A 119 3.25 -12.45 -13.65
C VAL A 119 4.50 -12.84 -14.43
N ASP A 120 5.59 -13.06 -13.73
CA ASP A 120 6.91 -13.37 -14.31
C ASP A 120 7.32 -12.35 -15.40
N GLY A 121 6.98 -11.06 -15.16
CA GLY A 121 7.25 -9.96 -16.07
C GLY A 121 6.30 -9.87 -17.27
N THR A 122 5.34 -10.80 -17.41
CA THR A 122 4.34 -10.78 -18.49
C THR A 122 3.08 -10.08 -18.01
N LEU A 123 2.62 -9.05 -18.73
CA LEU A 123 1.36 -8.37 -18.46
C LEU A 123 0.18 -9.35 -18.62
N VAL A 124 -0.58 -9.52 -17.55
CA VAL A 124 -1.75 -10.39 -17.53
C VAL A 124 -3.08 -9.63 -17.51
N GLY A 125 -3.05 -8.34 -17.13
CA GLY A 125 -4.23 -7.48 -17.20
C GLY A 125 -4.04 -6.11 -16.56
N VAL A 126 -5.13 -5.33 -16.61
CA VAL A 126 -5.24 -3.99 -16.03
C VAL A 126 -6.46 -3.97 -15.13
N SER A 127 -6.33 -3.37 -13.96
CA SER A 127 -7.44 -3.12 -13.02
C SER A 127 -7.58 -1.64 -12.77
N SER A 128 -8.83 -1.20 -12.53
CA SER A 128 -9.22 0.21 -12.42
C SER A 128 -9.90 0.50 -11.08
N ALA A 129 -10.24 1.77 -10.86
CA ALA A 129 -10.98 2.20 -9.68
C ALA A 129 -12.24 1.35 -9.43
N GLY A 130 -12.48 0.98 -8.16
CA GLY A 130 -13.57 0.09 -7.75
C GLY A 130 -13.22 -1.40 -7.81
N GLU A 131 -12.04 -1.77 -8.32
CA GLU A 131 -11.53 -3.13 -8.27
C GLU A 131 -10.57 -3.32 -7.10
N CYS A 132 -10.18 -4.57 -6.85
CA CYS A 132 -9.33 -4.92 -5.72
C CYS A 132 -8.33 -6.01 -6.11
N PHE A 133 -7.24 -6.11 -5.34
CA PHE A 133 -6.21 -7.13 -5.55
C PHE A 133 -5.54 -7.54 -4.23
N GLY A 134 -4.81 -8.65 -4.29
CA GLY A 134 -4.02 -9.15 -3.17
C GLY A 134 -4.75 -10.15 -2.28
N GLU A 135 -6.03 -10.45 -2.54
CA GLU A 135 -6.86 -11.42 -1.82
C GLU A 135 -6.33 -12.85 -1.94
N THR A 136 -5.80 -13.21 -3.12
CA THR A 136 -5.36 -14.58 -3.43
C THR A 136 -4.24 -15.05 -2.49
N GLY A 137 -3.23 -14.22 -2.29
CA GLY A 137 -2.12 -14.53 -1.39
C GLY A 137 -2.58 -14.68 0.07
N LEU A 138 -3.49 -13.80 0.52
CA LEU A 138 -4.06 -13.84 1.87
C LEU A 138 -4.89 -15.10 2.12
N MET A 139 -5.82 -15.40 1.22
CA MET A 139 -6.73 -16.55 1.35
C MET A 139 -5.99 -17.88 1.25
N ARG A 140 -4.97 -17.96 0.41
CA ARG A 140 -4.15 -19.17 0.24
C ARG A 140 -2.97 -19.26 1.21
N ARG A 141 -2.73 -18.22 2.02
CA ARG A 141 -1.53 -18.09 2.89
C ARG A 141 -0.24 -18.31 2.10
N ALA A 142 -0.18 -17.74 0.92
CA ALA A 142 0.91 -17.89 -0.04
C ALA A 142 1.53 -16.51 -0.36
N PRO A 143 2.75 -16.45 -0.87
CA PRO A 143 3.32 -15.21 -1.40
C PRO A 143 2.47 -14.59 -2.49
N ARG A 144 2.70 -13.31 -2.79
CA ARG A 144 2.05 -12.59 -3.89
C ARG A 144 2.26 -13.35 -5.20
N ASN A 145 1.17 -13.61 -5.91
CA ASN A 145 1.20 -14.34 -7.18
C ASN A 145 1.49 -13.45 -8.40
N ALA A 146 1.46 -12.13 -8.24
CA ALA A 146 1.69 -11.16 -9.30
C ALA A 146 2.37 -9.89 -8.76
N THR A 147 3.01 -9.16 -9.65
CA THR A 147 3.45 -7.77 -9.43
C THR A 147 2.34 -6.84 -9.90
N VAL A 148 1.99 -5.84 -9.07
CA VAL A 148 1.01 -4.80 -9.38
C VAL A 148 1.71 -3.45 -9.38
N ARG A 149 1.60 -2.72 -10.50
CA ARG A 149 2.22 -1.42 -10.73
C ARG A 149 1.15 -0.41 -11.11
N ALA A 150 1.21 0.79 -10.55
CA ALA A 150 0.35 1.89 -10.97
C ALA A 150 0.70 2.33 -12.40
N LEU A 151 -0.29 2.43 -13.28
CA LEU A 151 -0.14 2.99 -14.63
C LEU A 151 -0.27 4.51 -14.61
N THR A 152 -1.15 5.01 -13.76
CA THR A 152 -1.43 6.45 -13.60
C THR A 152 -1.29 6.84 -12.13
N ASP A 153 -1.18 8.15 -11.87
CA ASP A 153 -1.34 8.67 -10.52
C ASP A 153 -2.73 8.33 -9.99
N GLY A 154 -2.82 7.94 -8.73
CA GLY A 154 -4.08 7.53 -8.15
C GLY A 154 -3.99 7.28 -6.65
N GLY A 155 -4.89 6.47 -6.14
CA GLY A 155 -4.93 6.10 -4.73
C GLY A 155 -5.42 4.69 -4.50
N VAL A 156 -4.90 4.06 -3.45
CA VAL A 156 -5.33 2.74 -3.00
C VAL A 156 -5.66 2.75 -1.51
N VAL A 157 -6.62 1.93 -1.11
CA VAL A 157 -6.88 1.58 0.28
C VAL A 157 -6.16 0.28 0.58
N ALA A 158 -5.18 0.32 1.46
CA ALA A 158 -4.48 -0.85 1.95
C ALA A 158 -5.14 -1.33 3.26
N VAL A 159 -5.73 -2.50 3.25
CA VAL A 159 -6.43 -3.12 4.38
C VAL A 159 -5.52 -4.14 5.04
N ASP A 160 -5.52 -4.21 6.36
CA ASP A 160 -4.82 -5.25 7.10
C ASP A 160 -5.28 -6.65 6.67
N GLY A 161 -4.31 -7.51 6.31
CA GLY A 161 -4.61 -8.81 5.73
C GLY A 161 -5.32 -9.75 6.69
N GLN A 162 -4.97 -9.71 7.99
CA GLN A 162 -5.65 -10.55 8.99
C GLN A 162 -7.09 -10.08 9.19
N ALA A 163 -7.31 -8.76 9.27
CA ALA A 163 -8.65 -8.20 9.37
C ALA A 163 -9.54 -8.58 8.17
N PHE A 164 -8.95 -8.56 6.95
CA PHE A 164 -9.65 -9.01 5.75
C PHE A 164 -10.03 -10.49 5.82
N VAL A 165 -9.08 -11.36 6.16
CA VAL A 165 -9.34 -12.80 6.28
C VAL A 165 -10.42 -13.08 7.33
N ASP A 166 -10.34 -12.46 8.51
CA ASP A 166 -11.33 -12.62 9.57
C ASP A 166 -12.73 -12.17 9.13
N ALA A 167 -12.82 -11.06 8.40
CA ALA A 167 -14.08 -10.53 7.88
C ALA A 167 -14.73 -11.47 6.87
N VAL A 168 -13.93 -12.04 5.96
CA VAL A 168 -14.42 -12.94 4.91
C VAL A 168 -14.76 -14.33 5.48
N THR A 169 -13.93 -14.88 6.36
CA THR A 169 -14.16 -16.21 6.96
C THR A 169 -15.28 -16.18 8.00
N GLY A 170 -15.46 -15.06 8.69
CA GLY A 170 -16.56 -14.85 9.64
C GLY A 170 -17.94 -14.64 8.99
N ASN A 171 -17.99 -14.46 7.67
CA ASN A 171 -19.23 -14.28 6.91
C ASN A 171 -19.31 -15.32 5.77
N ALA A 172 -20.12 -16.36 5.95
CA ALA A 172 -20.23 -17.48 5.01
C ALA A 172 -20.67 -17.05 3.59
N GLU A 173 -21.52 -16.02 3.47
CA GLU A 173 -21.96 -15.48 2.18
C GLU A 173 -20.81 -14.76 1.46
N ALA A 174 -20.03 -13.96 2.17
CA ALA A 174 -18.84 -13.29 1.63
C ALA A 174 -17.77 -14.30 1.24
N PHE A 175 -17.59 -15.37 2.01
CA PHE A 175 -16.65 -16.44 1.67
C PHE A 175 -17.03 -17.12 0.35
N GLY A 176 -18.32 -17.45 0.15
CA GLY A 176 -18.81 -18.04 -1.10
C GLY A 176 -18.65 -17.13 -2.32
N ALA A 177 -18.79 -15.83 -2.16
CA ALA A 177 -18.52 -14.84 -3.20
C ALA A 177 -17.02 -14.71 -3.51
N THR A 178 -16.18 -14.66 -2.48
CA THR A 178 -14.71 -14.54 -2.61
C THR A 178 -14.07 -15.81 -3.19
N ALA A 179 -14.55 -17.00 -2.82
CA ALA A 179 -14.05 -18.26 -3.35
C ALA A 179 -14.31 -18.37 -4.86
N ARG A 180 -15.49 -17.99 -5.34
CA ARG A 180 -15.81 -17.92 -6.77
C ARG A 180 -14.93 -16.97 -7.54
N VAL A 181 -14.47 -15.91 -6.90
CA VAL A 181 -13.57 -14.91 -7.48
C VAL A 181 -12.15 -15.46 -7.62
N ILE A 182 -11.67 -16.20 -6.62
CA ILE A 182 -10.33 -16.82 -6.67
C ILE A 182 -10.25 -17.81 -7.83
N ASP A 183 -11.32 -18.56 -8.09
CA ASP A 183 -11.42 -19.48 -9.23
C ASP A 183 -11.67 -18.77 -10.57
N GLY A 184 -12.41 -17.64 -10.56
CA GLY A 184 -12.71 -16.84 -11.75
C GLY A 184 -11.56 -15.92 -12.21
N HIS A 185 -10.68 -15.49 -11.32
CA HIS A 185 -9.50 -14.66 -11.68
C HIS A 185 -8.45 -15.41 -12.51
N SER A 186 -8.56 -16.73 -12.60
CA SER A 186 -7.75 -17.53 -13.53
C SER A 186 -8.28 -17.50 -14.97
N ALA A 187 -9.49 -16.97 -15.22
CA ALA A 187 -10.14 -17.08 -16.52
C ALA A 187 -10.89 -15.84 -17.06
N GLU A 188 -11.40 -14.90 -16.26
CA GLU A 188 -12.41 -13.96 -16.79
C GLU A 188 -12.32 -12.49 -16.34
N GLY A 189 -11.39 -12.10 -15.49
CA GLY A 189 -11.31 -10.75 -14.92
C GLY A 189 -10.21 -9.85 -15.46
N LEU A 190 -9.34 -10.34 -16.31
CA LEU A 190 -8.25 -9.57 -16.90
C LEU A 190 -8.65 -9.13 -18.30
N ARG A 191 -9.00 -7.86 -18.42
CA ARG A 191 -9.26 -7.22 -19.72
C ARG A 191 -8.00 -7.33 -20.59
N PRO A 192 -8.04 -8.01 -21.75
CA PRO A 192 -6.85 -8.12 -22.59
C PRO A 192 -6.37 -6.75 -23.02
N PRO A 193 -5.06 -6.51 -23.09
CA PRO A 193 -4.52 -5.25 -23.54
C PRO A 193 -4.92 -5.01 -25.01
N GLY A 194 -5.66 -3.94 -25.25
CA GLY A 194 -5.75 -3.25 -26.52
C GLY A 194 -6.46 -3.92 -27.69
N ARG A 195 -7.74 -3.56 -27.87
CA ARG A 195 -8.40 -3.63 -29.19
C ARG A 195 -9.11 -2.35 -29.62
N ASP A 196 -8.79 -1.24 -28.97
CA ASP A 196 -9.37 0.06 -29.34
C ASP A 196 -8.26 1.05 -29.78
N ALA A 197 -7.50 0.67 -30.80
CA ALA A 197 -6.81 1.65 -31.63
C ALA A 197 -7.71 1.91 -32.85
N PRO A 198 -8.25 3.13 -33.06
CA PRO A 198 -8.93 3.46 -34.28
C PRO A 198 -7.90 3.44 -35.41
N MET A 199 -8.12 2.59 -36.39
CA MET A 199 -7.44 2.67 -37.68
C MET A 199 -8.01 3.89 -38.41
N GLY A 200 -7.27 4.98 -38.43
CA GLY A 200 -7.44 6.13 -39.27
C GLY A 200 -6.29 6.21 -40.27
#